data_86ac9ab812ed451531233af29a19fb11
#
_entry.id   86ac9ab812ed451531233af29a19fb11
#
_cell.length_a   1.000
_cell.length_b   1.000
_cell.length_c   1.000
_cell.angle_alpha   90.00
_cell.angle_beta   90.00
_cell.angle_gamma   90.00
#
_symmetry.space_group_name_H-M   'P 1'
#
loop_
_entity.id
_entity.type
_entity.pdbx_description
1 polymer ?
#
loop_
_entity_poly.entity_id
_entity_poly.type
_entity_poly.pdbx_seq_one_letter_code
_entity_poly.pdbx_strand_id
1 'polypeptide(L)'
;LDQMRFNIPEESIPITSEDLHYQVARLYGDLDRKDSMKEILEDLIIMEGVSPTNKVEYANVYYRELDDAETAIGILSDLQNDYFKIENLIKIQGMSSISTNSWKRWQKAFPDIVSSLVYIYKSTNQNNEAEGVLVEWLSRFPNDSNAKKLLEEVRSSD
;
A
#
# COMPACT_ATOMS: atom_id res chain seq x y z
N LEU A 1 -44.26 -23.96 -17.06
CA LEU A 1 -42.82 -23.81 -16.75
C LEU A 1 -42.51 -22.33 -16.72
N ASP A 2 -42.67 -21.73 -15.53
CA ASP A 2 -42.33 -20.32 -15.26
C ASP A 2 -40.82 -20.16 -15.35
N GLN A 3 -40.38 -19.33 -16.28
CA GLN A 3 -39.02 -18.87 -16.38
C GLN A 3 -38.80 -17.91 -15.17
N MET A 4 -38.13 -18.39 -14.14
CA MET A 4 -37.51 -17.50 -13.13
C MET A 4 -36.50 -16.63 -13.85
N ARG A 5 -36.87 -15.41 -14.21
CA ARG A 5 -35.94 -14.36 -14.56
C ARG A 5 -35.26 -13.89 -13.28
N PHE A 6 -34.05 -14.32 -13.06
CA PHE A 6 -33.17 -13.69 -12.09
C PHE A 6 -32.95 -12.25 -12.57
N ASN A 7 -33.53 -11.28 -11.90
CA ASN A 7 -33.15 -9.88 -12.03
C ASN A 7 -31.76 -9.73 -11.40
N ILE A 8 -30.74 -9.87 -12.24
CA ILE A 8 -29.38 -9.42 -11.88
C ILE A 8 -29.45 -7.89 -11.89
N PRO A 9 -29.14 -7.19 -10.76
CA PRO A 9 -29.09 -5.75 -10.77
C PRO A 9 -28.13 -5.28 -11.87
N GLU A 10 -28.55 -4.35 -12.70
CA GLU A 10 -27.82 -3.82 -13.85
C GLU A 10 -26.58 -2.96 -13.44
N GLU A 11 -26.30 -2.83 -12.15
CA GLU A 11 -25.11 -2.19 -11.57
C GLU A 11 -24.13 -3.22 -11.01
N SER A 12 -23.77 -4.24 -11.77
CA SER A 12 -22.58 -5.02 -11.46
C SER A 12 -21.36 -4.15 -11.79
N ILE A 13 -20.69 -3.65 -10.76
CA ILE A 13 -19.34 -3.06 -10.92
C ILE A 13 -18.50 -4.12 -11.65
N PRO A 14 -17.93 -3.82 -12.81
CA PRO A 14 -17.15 -4.82 -13.55
C PRO A 14 -15.99 -5.27 -12.66
N ILE A 15 -15.94 -6.57 -12.36
CA ILE A 15 -14.83 -7.17 -11.64
C ILE A 15 -13.59 -7.04 -12.52
N THR A 16 -12.58 -6.33 -12.02
CA THR A 16 -11.33 -6.14 -12.75
C THR A 16 -10.46 -7.40 -12.70
N SER A 17 -9.50 -7.50 -13.60
CA SER A 17 -8.50 -8.58 -13.55
C SER A 17 -7.71 -8.56 -12.24
N GLU A 18 -7.41 -7.36 -11.71
CA GLU A 18 -6.79 -7.16 -10.41
C GLU A 18 -7.62 -7.77 -9.27
N ASP A 19 -8.93 -7.46 -9.23
CA ASP A 19 -9.83 -7.97 -8.19
C ASP A 19 -9.87 -9.49 -8.19
N LEU A 20 -9.94 -10.11 -9.38
CA LEU A 20 -9.93 -11.57 -9.50
C LEU A 20 -8.62 -12.19 -9.00
N HIS A 21 -7.48 -11.64 -9.40
CA HIS A 21 -6.17 -12.11 -8.94
C HIS A 21 -6.06 -11.99 -7.41
N TYR A 22 -6.49 -10.86 -6.85
CA TYR A 22 -6.44 -10.67 -5.40
C TYR A 22 -7.34 -11.66 -4.65
N GLN A 23 -8.55 -11.92 -5.17
CA GLN A 23 -9.43 -12.92 -4.57
C GLN A 23 -8.85 -14.34 -4.65
N VAL A 24 -8.20 -14.69 -5.76
CA VAL A 24 -7.51 -15.99 -5.89
C VAL A 24 -6.33 -16.08 -4.91
N ALA A 25 -5.55 -15.01 -4.74
CA ALA A 25 -4.50 -14.96 -3.72
C ALA A 25 -5.06 -15.21 -2.31
N ARG A 26 -6.18 -14.57 -1.96
CA ARG A 26 -6.86 -14.77 -0.67
C ARG A 26 -7.32 -16.22 -0.47
N LEU A 27 -7.91 -16.83 -1.49
CA LEU A 27 -8.32 -18.24 -1.43
C LEU A 27 -7.13 -19.18 -1.21
N TYR A 28 -5.98 -18.92 -1.80
CA TYR A 28 -4.77 -19.70 -1.53
C TYR A 28 -4.30 -19.50 -0.08
N GLY A 29 -4.41 -18.30 0.48
CA GLY A 29 -4.14 -18.04 1.90
C GLY A 29 -5.06 -18.87 2.82
N ASP A 30 -6.36 -18.87 2.54
CA ASP A 30 -7.35 -19.66 3.30
C ASP A 30 -7.11 -21.17 3.22
N LEU A 31 -6.49 -21.64 2.14
CA LEU A 31 -6.07 -23.04 1.94
C LEU A 31 -4.66 -23.34 2.47
N ASP A 32 -4.03 -22.41 3.16
CA ASP A 32 -2.64 -22.50 3.67
C ASP A 32 -1.59 -22.77 2.56
N ARG A 33 -1.91 -22.34 1.31
CA ARG A 33 -1.01 -22.45 0.15
C ARG A 33 -0.24 -21.16 -0.05
N LYS A 34 0.66 -20.87 0.88
CA LYS A 34 1.40 -19.60 0.95
C LYS A 34 2.26 -19.32 -0.29
N ASP A 35 2.89 -20.35 -0.87
CA ASP A 35 3.71 -20.17 -2.08
C ASP A 35 2.87 -19.70 -3.28
N SER A 36 1.70 -20.34 -3.50
CA SER A 36 0.79 -19.94 -4.56
C SER A 36 0.19 -18.54 -4.34
N MET A 37 -0.08 -18.19 -3.08
CA MET A 37 -0.51 -16.83 -2.71
C MET A 37 0.57 -15.82 -3.05
N LYS A 38 1.83 -16.11 -2.71
CA LYS A 38 2.98 -15.24 -2.97
C LYS A 38 3.15 -14.98 -4.46
N GLU A 39 3.13 -16.00 -5.30
CA GLU A 39 3.25 -15.87 -6.75
C GLU A 39 2.21 -14.88 -7.33
N ILE A 40 0.95 -14.99 -6.90
CA ILE A 40 -0.11 -14.10 -7.38
C ILE A 40 0.07 -12.68 -6.86
N LEU A 41 0.52 -12.50 -5.62
CA LEU A 41 0.80 -11.16 -5.08
C LEU A 41 1.97 -10.49 -5.81
N GLU A 42 3.00 -11.24 -6.20
CA GLU A 42 4.11 -10.75 -7.03
C GLU A 42 3.60 -10.20 -8.36
N ASP A 43 2.72 -10.95 -9.05
CA ASP A 43 2.11 -10.51 -10.30
C ASP A 43 1.26 -9.23 -10.10
N LEU A 44 0.49 -9.15 -9.01
CA LEU A 44 -0.33 -7.99 -8.69
C LEU A 44 0.50 -6.71 -8.45
N ILE A 45 1.65 -6.84 -7.80
CA ILE A 45 2.52 -5.68 -7.49
C ILE A 45 3.10 -5.05 -8.76
N ILE A 46 3.44 -5.88 -9.76
CA ILE A 46 4.01 -5.40 -11.03
C ILE A 46 2.95 -5.08 -12.07
N MET A 47 1.69 -5.48 -11.86
CA MET A 47 0.60 -5.26 -12.81
C MET A 47 0.39 -3.77 -13.09
N GLU A 48 0.30 -3.41 -14.37
CA GLU A 48 0.00 -2.04 -14.80
C GLU A 48 -1.38 -1.58 -14.32
N GLY A 49 -1.47 -0.33 -13.88
CA GLY A 49 -2.73 0.28 -13.46
C GLY A 49 -3.14 0.02 -12.02
N VAL A 50 -2.47 -0.89 -11.31
CA VAL A 50 -2.72 -1.10 -9.88
C VAL A 50 -2.43 0.18 -9.10
N SER A 51 -3.39 0.58 -8.27
CA SER A 51 -3.28 1.81 -7.48
C SER A 51 -2.22 1.69 -6.39
N PRO A 52 -1.56 2.81 -5.99
CA PRO A 52 -0.64 2.80 -4.85
C PRO A 52 -1.31 2.25 -3.57
N THR A 53 -2.58 2.59 -3.33
CA THR A 53 -3.34 2.10 -2.16
C THR A 53 -3.45 0.57 -2.16
N ASN A 54 -3.73 -0.05 -3.31
CA ASN A 54 -3.83 -1.49 -3.41
C ASN A 54 -2.46 -2.16 -3.23
N LYS A 55 -1.39 -1.56 -3.76
CA LYS A 55 -0.02 -2.05 -3.53
C LYS A 55 0.36 -2.00 -2.05
N VAL A 56 -0.09 -1.00 -1.29
CA VAL A 56 0.08 -0.97 0.17
C VAL A 56 -0.63 -2.15 0.82
N GLU A 57 -1.86 -2.45 0.40
CA GLU A 57 -2.59 -3.61 0.94
C GLU A 57 -1.86 -4.92 0.63
N TYR A 58 -1.35 -5.10 -0.60
CA TYR A 58 -0.58 -6.30 -0.94
C TYR A 58 0.71 -6.42 -0.12
N ALA A 59 1.42 -5.33 0.13
CA ALA A 59 2.58 -5.32 1.02
C ALA A 59 2.19 -5.72 2.46
N ASN A 60 1.07 -5.21 2.96
CA ASN A 60 0.58 -5.60 4.28
C ASN A 60 0.18 -7.08 4.37
N VAL A 61 -0.29 -7.69 3.28
CA VAL A 61 -0.54 -9.13 3.21
C VAL A 61 0.75 -9.94 3.29
N TYR A 62 1.83 -9.51 2.63
CA TYR A 62 3.16 -10.13 2.81
C TYR A 62 3.57 -10.17 4.28
N TYR A 63 3.41 -9.07 4.99
CA TYR A 63 3.76 -9.00 6.39
C TYR A 63 2.87 -9.87 7.27
N ARG A 64 1.54 -9.76 7.13
CA ARG A 64 0.57 -10.38 8.06
C ARG A 64 0.34 -11.86 7.81
N GLU A 65 0.31 -12.29 6.55
CA GLU A 65 -0.13 -13.64 6.17
C GLU A 65 1.03 -14.52 5.72
N LEU A 66 2.07 -13.91 5.11
CA LEU A 66 3.25 -14.65 4.66
C LEU A 66 4.42 -14.58 5.65
N ASP A 67 4.31 -13.76 6.71
CA ASP A 67 5.38 -13.51 7.69
C ASP A 67 6.69 -13.01 7.02
N ASP A 68 6.54 -12.25 5.94
CA ASP A 68 7.63 -11.73 5.12
C ASP A 68 7.72 -10.21 5.24
N ALA A 69 8.27 -9.76 6.39
CA ALA A 69 8.45 -8.34 6.68
C ALA A 69 9.45 -7.67 5.71
N GLU A 70 10.47 -8.38 5.27
CA GLU A 70 11.51 -7.84 4.38
C GLU A 70 10.90 -7.46 3.03
N THR A 71 10.14 -8.35 2.40
CA THR A 71 9.45 -8.07 1.15
C THR A 71 8.43 -6.93 1.33
N ALA A 72 7.67 -6.92 2.40
CA ALA A 72 6.70 -5.86 2.69
C ALA A 72 7.37 -4.48 2.80
N ILE A 73 8.48 -4.39 3.54
CA ILE A 73 9.28 -3.16 3.67
C ILE A 73 9.82 -2.72 2.30
N GLY A 74 10.34 -3.66 1.50
CA GLY A 74 10.84 -3.38 0.16
C GLY A 74 9.77 -2.71 -0.72
N ILE A 75 8.59 -3.31 -0.81
CA ILE A 75 7.46 -2.79 -1.60
C ILE A 75 7.05 -1.39 -1.11
N LEU A 76 6.89 -1.21 0.21
CA LEU A 76 6.46 0.07 0.79
C LEU A 76 7.53 1.16 0.61
N SER A 77 8.81 0.81 0.71
CA SER A 77 9.93 1.75 0.48
C SER A 77 10.00 2.19 -0.98
N ASP A 78 9.74 1.29 -1.92
CA ASP A 78 9.67 1.62 -3.34
C ASP A 78 8.49 2.57 -3.62
N LEU A 79 7.33 2.32 -3.03
CA LEU A 79 6.17 3.21 -3.12
C LEU A 79 6.46 4.60 -2.53
N GLN A 80 7.15 4.68 -1.40
CA GLN A 80 7.57 5.94 -0.80
C GLN A 80 8.52 6.71 -1.73
N ASN A 81 9.51 6.03 -2.31
CA ASN A 81 10.44 6.62 -3.26
C ASN A 81 9.74 7.12 -4.53
N ASP A 82 8.77 6.38 -5.04
CA ASP A 82 7.99 6.79 -6.21
C ASP A 82 7.13 8.02 -5.90
N TYR A 83 6.52 8.10 -4.72
CA TYR A 83 5.83 9.31 -4.27
C TYR A 83 6.77 10.52 -4.31
N PHE A 84 7.98 10.41 -3.76
CA PHE A 84 8.93 11.51 -3.73
C PHE A 84 9.43 11.92 -5.12
N LYS A 85 9.66 10.95 -6.02
CA LYS A 85 10.00 11.25 -7.43
C LYS A 85 8.88 12.05 -8.10
N ILE A 86 7.62 11.65 -7.92
CA ILE A 86 6.47 12.34 -8.49
C ILE A 86 6.31 13.74 -7.90
N GLU A 87 6.44 13.88 -6.57
CA GLU A 87 6.39 15.18 -5.91
C GLU A 87 7.46 16.13 -6.44
N ASN A 88 8.69 15.65 -6.64
CA ASN A 88 9.78 16.43 -7.21
C ASN A 88 9.53 16.82 -8.67
N LEU A 89 9.01 15.89 -9.49
CA LEU A 89 8.63 16.21 -10.87
C LEU A 89 7.59 17.33 -10.93
N ILE A 90 6.59 17.27 -10.06
CA ILE A 90 5.55 18.32 -9.97
C ILE A 90 6.16 19.66 -9.54
N LYS A 91 7.10 19.67 -8.60
CA LYS A 91 7.80 20.88 -8.16
C LYS A 91 8.63 21.52 -9.28
N ILE A 92 9.27 20.71 -10.12
CA ILE A 92 10.16 21.19 -11.19
C ILE A 92 9.37 21.55 -12.46
N GLN A 93 8.43 20.71 -12.88
CA GLN A 93 7.75 20.79 -14.18
C GLN A 93 6.29 21.23 -14.09
N GLY A 94 5.77 21.36 -12.87
CA GLY A 94 4.37 21.68 -12.62
C GLY A 94 3.43 20.49 -12.80
N MET A 95 2.15 20.72 -12.53
CA MET A 95 1.10 19.68 -12.57
C MET A 95 0.84 19.10 -13.98
N SER A 96 1.37 19.73 -15.03
CA SER A 96 1.26 19.19 -16.40
C SER A 96 2.04 17.89 -16.62
N SER A 97 3.00 17.59 -15.74
CA SER A 97 3.83 16.39 -15.83
C SER A 97 3.12 15.09 -15.39
N ILE A 98 1.99 15.20 -14.70
CA ILE A 98 1.19 14.07 -14.23
C ILE A 98 -0.29 14.42 -14.23
N SER A 99 -1.18 13.44 -14.45
CA SER A 99 -2.61 13.71 -14.34
C SER A 99 -3.00 14.05 -12.90
N THR A 100 -3.92 15.01 -12.74
CA THR A 100 -4.45 15.40 -11.42
C THR A 100 -5.03 14.22 -10.64
N ASN A 101 -5.70 13.28 -11.32
CA ASN A 101 -6.26 12.09 -10.69
C ASN A 101 -5.19 11.14 -10.20
N SER A 102 -4.10 10.96 -10.97
CA SER A 102 -2.97 10.14 -10.55
C SER A 102 -2.30 10.74 -9.31
N TRP A 103 -2.05 12.04 -9.29
CA TRP A 103 -1.47 12.70 -8.11
C TRP A 103 -2.35 12.59 -6.87
N LYS A 104 -3.68 12.77 -7.00
CA LYS A 104 -4.61 12.59 -5.88
C LYS A 104 -4.57 11.16 -5.30
N ARG A 105 -4.40 10.14 -6.15
CA ARG A 105 -4.26 8.74 -5.68
C ARG A 105 -2.99 8.57 -4.86
N TRP A 106 -1.87 9.13 -5.30
CA TRP A 106 -0.62 9.11 -4.56
C TRP A 106 -0.70 9.86 -3.23
N GLN A 107 -1.30 11.07 -3.22
CA GLN A 107 -1.53 11.82 -1.98
C GLN A 107 -2.40 11.06 -0.99
N LYS A 108 -3.40 10.34 -1.48
CA LYS A 108 -4.27 9.51 -0.62
C LYS A 108 -3.52 8.31 -0.05
N ALA A 109 -2.65 7.67 -0.82
CA ALA A 109 -1.92 6.48 -0.40
C ALA A 109 -0.74 6.78 0.54
N PHE A 110 -0.16 7.97 0.47
CA PHE A 110 1.07 8.30 1.18
C PHE A 110 1.00 8.11 2.71
N PRO A 111 -0.04 8.56 3.41
CA PRO A 111 -0.18 8.28 4.85
C PRO A 111 -0.19 6.78 5.18
N ASP A 112 -0.83 5.97 4.34
CA ASP A 112 -0.92 4.52 4.55
C ASP A 112 0.44 3.84 4.30
N ILE A 113 1.19 4.30 3.28
CA ILE A 113 2.57 3.85 3.03
C ILE A 113 3.44 4.06 4.26
N VAL A 114 3.44 5.28 4.79
CA VAL A 114 4.29 5.64 5.93
C VAL A 114 3.85 4.94 7.21
N SER A 115 2.56 4.88 7.48
CA SER A 115 2.03 4.19 8.67
C SER A 115 2.35 2.69 8.64
N SER A 116 2.25 2.04 7.48
CA SER A 116 2.61 0.63 7.33
C SER A 116 4.09 0.40 7.53
N LEU A 117 4.98 1.25 6.97
CA LEU A 117 6.43 1.17 7.20
C LEU A 117 6.77 1.30 8.68
N VAL A 118 6.25 2.33 9.35
CA VAL A 118 6.50 2.55 10.78
C VAL A 118 6.02 1.37 11.61
N TYR A 119 4.83 0.84 11.30
CA TYR A 119 4.28 -0.31 12.01
C TYR A 119 5.18 -1.54 11.87
N ILE A 120 5.61 -1.87 10.66
CA ILE A 120 6.44 -3.06 10.41
C ILE A 120 7.82 -2.86 11.03
N TYR A 121 8.46 -1.70 10.90
CA TYR A 121 9.75 -1.41 11.52
C TYR A 121 9.70 -1.54 13.05
N LYS A 122 8.68 -0.99 13.70
CA LYS A 122 8.47 -1.15 15.15
C LYS A 122 8.32 -2.62 15.54
N SER A 123 7.51 -3.36 14.78
CA SER A 123 7.23 -4.78 15.07
C SER A 123 8.44 -5.69 14.87
N THR A 124 9.42 -5.23 14.09
CA THR A 124 10.68 -5.94 13.82
C THR A 124 11.88 -5.37 14.59
N ASN A 125 11.62 -4.52 15.59
CA ASN A 125 12.64 -3.85 16.42
C ASN A 125 13.64 -2.98 15.61
N GLN A 126 13.17 -2.37 14.53
CA GLN A 126 13.92 -1.46 13.67
C GLN A 126 13.49 0.01 13.97
N ASN A 127 13.69 0.44 15.25
CA ASN A 127 13.20 1.73 15.71
C ASN A 127 13.88 2.92 15.02
N ASN A 128 15.16 2.81 14.66
CA ASN A 128 15.89 3.87 13.96
C ASN A 128 15.30 4.13 12.55
N GLU A 129 14.92 3.07 11.85
CA GLU A 129 14.28 3.13 10.54
C GLU A 129 12.88 3.75 10.66
N ALA A 130 12.10 3.33 11.66
CA ALA A 130 10.80 3.92 11.96
C ALA A 130 10.91 5.42 12.27
N GLU A 131 11.90 5.83 13.06
CA GLU A 131 12.17 7.24 13.34
C GLU A 131 12.52 8.00 12.08
N GLY A 132 13.40 7.47 11.23
CA GLY A 132 13.80 8.08 9.96
C GLY A 132 12.61 8.37 9.05
N VAL A 133 11.69 7.41 8.90
CA VAL A 133 10.45 7.56 8.11
C VAL A 133 9.57 8.67 8.69
N LEU A 134 9.40 8.74 10.00
CA LEU A 134 8.56 9.76 10.66
C LEU A 134 9.17 11.16 10.59
N VAL A 135 10.48 11.28 10.74
CA VAL A 135 11.20 12.56 10.60
C VAL A 135 11.03 13.10 9.17
N GLU A 136 11.16 12.24 8.17
CA GLU A 136 10.95 12.63 6.77
C GLU A 136 9.49 13.04 6.51
N TRP A 137 8.53 12.31 7.06
CA TRP A 137 7.11 12.72 6.97
C TRP A 137 6.91 14.10 7.59
N LEU A 138 7.38 14.33 8.82
CA LEU A 138 7.20 15.60 9.53
C LEU A 138 7.94 16.77 8.86
N SER A 139 8.99 16.50 8.08
CA SER A 139 9.63 17.54 7.26
C SER A 139 8.69 18.11 6.18
N ARG A 140 7.73 17.31 5.70
CA ARG A 140 6.73 17.68 4.70
C ARG A 140 5.42 18.15 5.32
N PHE A 141 5.04 17.52 6.41
CA PHE A 141 3.77 17.76 7.13
C PHE A 141 4.04 18.07 8.61
N PRO A 142 4.64 19.24 8.92
CA PRO A 142 5.13 19.56 10.26
C PRO A 142 4.04 19.64 11.32
N ASN A 143 2.78 19.76 10.94
CA ASN A 143 1.64 19.85 11.84
C ASN A 143 0.86 18.53 12.00
N ASP A 144 1.34 17.42 11.41
CA ASP A 144 0.69 16.13 11.56
C ASP A 144 0.84 15.62 13.01
N SER A 145 -0.29 15.65 13.72
CA SER A 145 -0.33 15.26 15.15
C SER A 145 -0.12 13.75 15.35
N ASN A 146 -0.56 12.93 14.38
CA ASN A 146 -0.40 11.47 14.45
C ASN A 146 1.07 11.09 14.28
N ALA A 147 1.74 11.70 13.29
CA ALA A 147 3.16 11.46 13.07
C ALA A 147 4.02 11.90 14.25
N LYS A 148 3.69 13.05 14.89
CA LYS A 148 4.37 13.49 16.12
C LYS A 148 4.21 12.49 17.25
N LYS A 149 2.99 12.02 17.50
CA LYS A 149 2.73 11.03 18.52
C LYS A 149 3.48 9.71 18.26
N LEU A 150 3.45 9.21 17.03
CA LEU A 150 4.20 8.01 16.66
C LEU A 150 5.71 8.17 16.85
N LEU A 151 6.25 9.35 16.54
CA LEU A 151 7.67 9.64 16.74
C LEU A 151 8.06 9.63 18.25
N GLU A 152 7.21 10.20 19.10
CA GLU A 152 7.41 10.12 20.56
C GLU A 152 7.36 8.68 21.06
N GLU A 153 6.41 7.87 20.56
CA GLU A 153 6.32 6.45 20.91
C GLU A 153 7.54 5.66 20.48
N VAL A 154 8.07 5.88 19.26
CA VAL A 154 9.29 5.22 18.79
C VAL A 154 10.48 5.56 19.65
N ARG A 155 10.68 6.85 19.99
CA ARG A 155 11.79 7.33 20.84
C ARG A 155 11.72 6.88 22.29
N SER A 156 10.52 6.58 22.80
CA SER A 156 10.34 6.09 24.17
C SER A 156 10.47 4.58 24.32
N SER A 157 10.64 3.87 23.20
CA SER A 157 10.76 2.40 23.18
C SER A 157 12.22 1.92 23.21
N ASP A 158 13.17 2.83 23.20
CA ASP A 158 14.61 2.60 23.40
C ASP A 158 14.96 2.73 24.91
#